data_8868b98b918a54efdb842fcca8fa5580
#
_entry.id   8868b98b918a54efdb842fcca8fa5580
#
_cell.length_a   1.000
_cell.length_b   1.000
_cell.length_c   1.000
_cell.angle_alpha   90.00
_cell.angle_beta   90.00
_cell.angle_gamma   90.00
#
_symmetry.space_group_name_H-M   'P 1'
#
loop_
_entity.id
_entity.type
_entity.pdbx_description
1 polymer ?
#
loop_
_entity_poly.entity_id
_entity_poly.type
_entity_poly.pdbx_seq_one_letter_code
_entity_poly.pdbx_strand_id
1 'polypeptide(L)'
;MFDKYFILSFDCDTEKDIEVVEDVHKRLKKFGIAPSYAVPGELLRTGCEVYRSLHSLGAEFINHGFSSHTSYSEENRSYASTLFYDKLSDIEVKNDIVEGHSNFIDILGESPKGFRTPHFGTYQKPYQLKYLYSILKSLNYSFSSSTTPVSSMWNGPIIKTPSGILELPVSGCHDFPARILDSWGFRFSPTRRFTENDYVEQFQKMITFFESSSVTGIFNIYADPSQVYDWEPFFECMSMTTNLKNTSFDDLITSI
;
A
#
# COMPACT_ATOMS: atom_id res chain seq x y z
N MET A 1 -16.26 -22.99 4.15
CA MET A 1 -14.81 -22.72 4.18
C MET A 1 -14.65 -21.23 4.42
N PHE A 2 -13.79 -20.79 5.33
CA PHE A 2 -13.60 -19.36 5.61
C PHE A 2 -12.71 -18.74 4.55
N ASP A 3 -13.09 -17.58 4.04
CA ASP A 3 -12.32 -16.90 3.01
C ASP A 3 -11.07 -16.24 3.58
N LYS A 4 -9.94 -16.46 2.93
CA LYS A 4 -8.64 -15.88 3.26
C LYS A 4 -8.18 -15.05 2.08
N TYR A 5 -8.15 -13.75 2.25
CA TYR A 5 -7.76 -12.82 1.20
C TYR A 5 -6.30 -12.39 1.38
N PHE A 6 -5.61 -12.25 0.27
CA PHE A 6 -4.30 -11.63 0.20
C PHE A 6 -4.34 -10.41 -0.69
N ILE A 7 -3.91 -9.28 -0.16
CA ILE A 7 -3.76 -8.02 -0.88
C ILE A 7 -2.30 -7.63 -0.83
N LEU A 8 -1.70 -7.44 -2.00
CA LEU A 8 -0.40 -6.81 -2.15
C LEU A 8 -0.59 -5.44 -2.79
N SER A 9 0.01 -4.43 -2.20
CA SER A 9 0.09 -3.11 -2.78
C SER A 9 1.51 -2.59 -2.82
N PHE A 10 1.78 -1.66 -3.72
CA PHE A 10 3.07 -0.98 -3.81
C PHE A 10 2.90 0.51 -3.61
N ASP A 11 3.78 1.10 -2.79
CA ASP A 11 3.98 2.52 -2.73
C ASP A 11 5.08 2.87 -3.74
N CYS A 12 4.72 3.61 -4.79
CA CYS A 12 5.63 3.99 -5.89
C CYS A 12 6.14 5.39 -5.63
N ASP A 13 7.06 5.51 -4.68
CA ASP A 13 7.43 6.76 -4.02
C ASP A 13 8.59 7.50 -4.67
N THR A 14 9.28 6.87 -5.62
CA THR A 14 10.49 7.41 -6.25
C THR A 14 10.51 7.14 -7.77
N GLU A 15 11.35 7.88 -8.51
CA GLU A 15 11.58 7.60 -9.94
C GLU A 15 12.15 6.20 -10.16
N LYS A 16 12.87 5.65 -9.17
CA LYS A 16 13.39 4.29 -9.23
C LYS A 16 12.27 3.23 -9.30
N ASP A 17 11.13 3.50 -8.69
CA ASP A 17 9.97 2.62 -8.76
C ASP A 17 9.40 2.58 -10.19
N ILE A 18 9.39 3.73 -10.89
CA ILE A 18 8.95 3.81 -12.29
C ILE A 18 9.79 2.91 -13.19
N GLU A 19 11.12 2.86 -12.96
CA GLU A 19 12.05 2.07 -13.77
C GLU A 19 11.81 0.55 -13.68
N VAL A 20 11.31 0.06 -12.53
CA VAL A 20 11.28 -1.38 -12.25
C VAL A 20 9.87 -1.96 -12.08
N VAL A 21 8.85 -1.12 -11.92
CA VAL A 21 7.48 -1.56 -11.55
C VAL A 21 6.86 -2.54 -12.57
N GLU A 22 7.11 -2.36 -13.87
CA GLU A 22 6.60 -3.30 -14.88
C GLU A 22 7.21 -4.70 -14.74
N ASP A 23 8.50 -4.79 -14.45
CA ASP A 23 9.17 -6.08 -14.28
C ASP A 23 8.73 -6.77 -12.99
N VAL A 24 8.55 -6.00 -11.90
CA VAL A 24 7.94 -6.50 -10.66
C VAL A 24 6.52 -7.02 -10.93
N HIS A 25 5.69 -6.26 -11.65
CA HIS A 25 4.35 -6.67 -12.03
C HIS A 25 4.34 -8.00 -12.83
N LYS A 26 5.19 -8.10 -13.86
CA LYS A 26 5.31 -9.33 -14.68
C LYS A 26 5.72 -10.55 -13.83
N ARG A 27 6.60 -10.35 -12.86
CA ARG A 27 7.02 -11.44 -11.95
C ARG A 27 5.86 -11.90 -11.06
N LEU A 28 5.12 -10.97 -10.47
CA LEU A 28 3.99 -11.28 -9.57
C LEU A 28 2.83 -11.93 -10.31
N LYS A 29 2.59 -11.56 -11.55
CA LYS A 29 1.57 -12.20 -12.38
C LYS A 29 1.77 -13.70 -12.54
N LYS A 30 3.03 -14.20 -12.47
CA LYS A 30 3.32 -15.63 -12.50
C LYS A 30 2.78 -16.39 -11.30
N PHE A 31 2.54 -15.71 -10.19
CA PHE A 31 1.94 -16.25 -8.97
C PHE A 31 0.42 -15.97 -8.88
N GLY A 32 -0.17 -15.37 -9.91
CA GLY A 32 -1.58 -14.99 -9.90
C GLY A 32 -1.88 -13.76 -9.03
N ILE A 33 -0.87 -12.97 -8.71
CA ILE A 33 -1.02 -11.74 -7.91
C ILE A 33 -1.19 -10.55 -8.85
N ALA A 34 -2.27 -9.79 -8.64
CA ALA A 34 -2.50 -8.49 -9.27
C ALA A 34 -2.37 -7.40 -8.19
N PRO A 35 -1.21 -6.75 -8.06
CA PRO A 35 -1.00 -5.75 -7.02
C PRO A 35 -1.73 -4.44 -7.33
N SER A 36 -2.08 -3.70 -6.26
CA SER A 36 -2.55 -2.32 -6.34
C SER A 36 -1.36 -1.36 -6.21
N TYR A 37 -1.40 -0.22 -6.89
CA TYR A 37 -0.31 0.76 -6.90
C TYR A 37 -0.75 2.08 -6.28
N ALA A 38 -0.16 2.47 -5.16
CA ALA A 38 -0.30 3.79 -4.57
C ALA A 38 0.78 4.70 -5.16
N VAL A 39 0.37 5.72 -5.91
CA VAL A 39 1.30 6.55 -6.68
C VAL A 39 1.06 8.03 -6.37
N PRO A 40 2.09 8.80 -5.98
CA PRO A 40 2.02 10.25 -5.91
C PRO A 40 1.77 10.87 -7.29
N GLY A 41 0.97 11.93 -7.36
CA GLY A 41 0.60 12.56 -8.62
C GLY A 41 1.78 13.04 -9.47
N GLU A 42 2.84 13.57 -8.85
CA GLU A 42 4.07 13.96 -9.55
C GLU A 42 4.73 12.76 -10.24
N LEU A 43 4.83 11.61 -9.55
CA LEU A 43 5.41 10.40 -10.10
C LEU A 43 4.49 9.73 -11.13
N LEU A 44 3.17 9.82 -10.93
CA LEU A 44 2.19 9.39 -11.93
C LEU A 44 2.36 10.18 -13.23
N ARG A 45 2.65 11.48 -13.15
CA ARG A 45 2.93 12.33 -14.31
C ARG A 45 4.25 11.98 -14.97
N THR A 46 5.32 11.82 -14.18
CA THR A 46 6.66 11.46 -14.67
C THR A 46 6.66 10.10 -15.37
N GLY A 47 6.03 9.10 -14.77
CA GLY A 47 5.94 7.72 -15.28
C GLY A 47 4.66 7.43 -16.07
N CYS A 48 4.00 8.43 -16.67
CA CYS A 48 2.65 8.30 -17.20
C CYS A 48 2.49 7.17 -18.25
N GLU A 49 3.49 6.90 -19.05
CA GLU A 49 3.44 5.81 -20.04
C GLU A 49 3.45 4.43 -19.37
N VAL A 50 4.33 4.25 -18.37
CA VAL A 50 4.45 3.02 -17.60
C VAL A 50 3.15 2.74 -16.83
N TYR A 51 2.62 3.74 -16.14
CA TYR A 51 1.41 3.57 -15.35
C TYR A 51 0.15 3.38 -16.21
N ARG A 52 0.05 4.06 -17.37
CA ARG A 52 -1.01 3.77 -18.35
C ARG A 52 -0.92 2.35 -18.89
N SER A 53 0.29 1.85 -19.15
CA SER A 53 0.51 0.47 -19.57
C SER A 53 -0.04 -0.51 -18.50
N LEU A 54 0.35 -0.36 -17.24
CA LEU A 54 -0.15 -1.19 -16.15
C LEU A 54 -1.67 -1.06 -15.97
N HIS A 55 -2.22 0.14 -16.03
CA HIS A 55 -3.66 0.40 -15.95
C HIS A 55 -4.42 -0.33 -17.06
N SER A 56 -3.92 -0.29 -18.30
CA SER A 56 -4.51 -0.98 -19.44
C SER A 56 -4.52 -2.52 -19.28
N LEU A 57 -3.64 -3.06 -18.44
CA LEU A 57 -3.59 -4.47 -18.05
C LEU A 57 -4.51 -4.81 -16.88
N GLY A 58 -5.29 -3.84 -16.37
CA GLY A 58 -6.25 -4.00 -15.29
C GLY A 58 -5.65 -3.84 -13.89
N ALA A 59 -4.46 -3.23 -13.76
CA ALA A 59 -3.91 -2.93 -12.45
C ALA A 59 -4.72 -1.85 -11.74
N GLU A 60 -4.97 -2.04 -10.43
CA GLU A 60 -5.62 -1.05 -9.58
C GLU A 60 -4.65 0.05 -9.18
N PHE A 61 -5.12 1.30 -9.21
CA PHE A 61 -4.35 2.45 -8.77
C PHE A 61 -5.01 3.18 -7.61
N ILE A 62 -4.18 3.61 -6.65
CA ILE A 62 -4.58 4.29 -5.42
C ILE A 62 -3.91 5.66 -5.40
N ASN A 63 -4.66 6.72 -5.10
CA ASN A 63 -4.08 8.05 -4.91
C ASN A 63 -3.22 8.08 -3.64
N HIS A 64 -1.97 8.56 -3.79
CA HIS A 64 -1.00 8.68 -2.71
C HIS A 64 -0.61 10.14 -2.39
N GLY A 65 -1.55 11.08 -2.62
CA GLY A 65 -1.30 12.52 -2.66
C GLY A 65 -0.77 12.96 -4.01
N PHE A 66 -0.46 14.24 -4.12
CA PHE A 66 0.15 14.79 -5.35
C PHE A 66 1.67 14.85 -5.24
N SER A 67 2.16 15.42 -4.15
CA SER A 67 3.58 15.71 -3.96
C SER A 67 4.41 14.45 -3.69
N SER A 68 5.55 14.36 -4.33
CA SER A 68 6.56 13.35 -3.98
C SER A 68 7.00 13.53 -2.53
N HIS A 69 7.01 12.46 -1.77
CA HIS A 69 7.28 12.48 -0.33
C HIS A 69 8.46 11.61 0.09
N THR A 70 9.12 10.98 -0.87
CA THR A 70 10.35 10.20 -0.68
C THR A 70 11.36 10.56 -1.77
N SER A 71 12.62 10.62 -1.42
CA SER A 71 13.74 10.74 -2.35
C SER A 71 14.67 9.54 -2.24
N TYR A 72 15.29 9.16 -3.35
CA TYR A 72 16.30 8.11 -3.40
C TYR A 72 17.66 8.71 -3.76
N SER A 73 18.72 8.31 -3.04
CA SER A 73 20.11 8.68 -3.33
C SER A 73 20.85 7.47 -3.90
N GLU A 74 21.24 7.57 -5.18
CA GLU A 74 22.07 6.53 -5.82
C GLU A 74 23.45 6.39 -5.15
N GLU A 75 24.06 7.50 -4.74
CA GLU A 75 25.37 7.50 -4.09
C GLU A 75 25.36 6.69 -2.80
N ASN A 76 24.34 6.87 -1.97
CA ASN A 76 24.24 6.25 -0.66
C ASN A 76 23.33 5.00 -0.66
N ARG A 77 22.68 4.70 -1.78
CA ARG A 77 21.65 3.65 -1.90
C ARG A 77 20.64 3.71 -0.76
N SER A 78 20.14 4.91 -0.49
CA SER A 78 19.27 5.17 0.64
C SER A 78 18.07 6.01 0.25
N TYR A 79 16.97 5.77 0.96
CA TYR A 79 15.73 6.53 0.82
C TYR A 79 15.60 7.52 1.96
N ALA A 80 15.02 8.68 1.70
CA ALA A 80 14.74 9.70 2.71
C ALA A 80 13.33 10.24 2.52
N SER A 81 12.56 10.25 3.60
CA SER A 81 11.24 10.88 3.63
C SER A 81 11.37 12.40 3.60
N THR A 82 10.63 13.06 2.74
CA THR A 82 10.75 14.50 2.47
C THR A 82 9.51 15.30 2.84
N LEU A 83 8.32 14.68 2.86
CA LEU A 83 7.08 15.33 3.20
C LEU A 83 6.26 14.46 4.15
N PHE A 84 5.66 15.05 5.18
CA PHE A 84 4.84 14.36 6.17
C PHE A 84 3.53 15.10 6.38
N TYR A 85 2.39 14.43 6.22
CA TYR A 85 1.06 15.04 6.41
C TYR A 85 0.82 15.56 7.83
N ASP A 86 1.45 14.97 8.85
CA ASP A 86 1.33 15.45 10.24
C ASP A 86 2.11 16.76 10.51
N LYS A 87 2.87 17.25 9.52
CA LYS A 87 3.61 18.53 9.54
C LYS A 87 2.94 19.60 8.68
N LEU A 88 1.97 19.23 7.88
CA LEU A 88 1.21 20.15 7.03
C LEU A 88 -0.04 20.66 7.75
N SER A 89 -0.53 21.80 7.31
CA SER A 89 -1.86 22.28 7.70
C SER A 89 -2.97 21.45 7.03
N ASP A 90 -4.15 21.45 7.60
CA ASP A 90 -5.31 20.74 7.04
C ASP A 90 -5.59 21.13 5.59
N ILE A 91 -5.41 22.42 5.24
CA ILE A 91 -5.64 22.88 3.87
C ILE A 91 -4.57 22.36 2.90
N GLU A 92 -3.31 22.29 3.30
CA GLU A 92 -2.24 21.72 2.49
C GLU A 92 -2.47 20.24 2.24
N VAL A 93 -2.84 19.46 3.26
CA VAL A 93 -3.20 18.04 3.12
C VAL A 93 -4.37 17.88 2.15
N LYS A 94 -5.43 18.70 2.29
CA LYS A 94 -6.57 18.66 1.38
C LYS A 94 -6.17 18.96 -0.06
N ASN A 95 -5.36 20.00 -0.27
CA ASN A 95 -4.95 20.41 -1.61
C ASN A 95 -4.11 19.33 -2.28
N ASP A 96 -3.19 18.71 -1.55
CA ASP A 96 -2.35 17.63 -2.04
C ASP A 96 -3.19 16.41 -2.48
N ILE A 97 -4.19 16.02 -1.67
CA ILE A 97 -5.11 14.92 -2.03
C ILE A 97 -5.94 15.27 -3.27
N VAL A 98 -6.49 16.50 -3.34
CA VAL A 98 -7.34 16.94 -4.45
C VAL A 98 -6.53 17.05 -5.75
N GLU A 99 -5.32 17.58 -5.69
CA GLU A 99 -4.45 17.69 -6.85
C GLU A 99 -4.03 16.30 -7.36
N GLY A 100 -3.67 15.36 -6.44
CA GLY A 100 -3.45 13.97 -6.78
C GLY A 100 -4.66 13.33 -7.48
N HIS A 101 -5.87 13.52 -6.92
CA HIS A 101 -7.12 13.04 -7.50
C HIS A 101 -7.34 13.56 -8.94
N SER A 102 -7.15 14.86 -9.16
CA SER A 102 -7.30 15.45 -10.49
C SER A 102 -6.28 14.89 -11.48
N ASN A 103 -5.05 14.69 -11.03
CA ASN A 103 -3.97 14.15 -11.83
C ASN A 103 -4.25 12.69 -12.28
N PHE A 104 -4.88 11.88 -11.43
CA PHE A 104 -5.34 10.54 -11.82
C PHE A 104 -6.36 10.58 -12.96
N ILE A 105 -7.34 11.48 -12.89
CA ILE A 105 -8.35 11.65 -13.95
C ILE A 105 -7.69 12.08 -15.26
N ASP A 106 -6.76 13.03 -15.20
CA ASP A 106 -6.07 13.56 -16.37
C ASP A 106 -5.18 12.51 -17.05
N ILE A 107 -4.55 11.63 -16.28
CA ILE A 107 -3.58 10.66 -16.80
C ILE A 107 -4.22 9.32 -17.10
N LEU A 108 -5.01 8.76 -16.19
CA LEU A 108 -5.60 7.42 -16.32
C LEU A 108 -7.01 7.43 -16.88
N GLY A 109 -7.67 8.60 -16.93
CA GLY A 109 -9.02 8.76 -17.49
C GLY A 109 -10.14 8.36 -16.52
N GLU A 110 -9.82 8.02 -15.27
CA GLU A 110 -10.79 7.64 -14.25
C GLU A 110 -10.43 8.17 -12.86
N SER A 111 -11.44 8.32 -12.01
CA SER A 111 -11.23 8.72 -10.62
C SER A 111 -10.69 7.54 -9.80
N PRO A 112 -9.66 7.74 -8.98
CA PRO A 112 -9.20 6.71 -8.06
C PRO A 112 -10.28 6.40 -7.02
N LYS A 113 -10.47 5.12 -6.69
CA LYS A 113 -11.44 4.66 -5.70
C LYS A 113 -10.85 4.57 -4.29
N GLY A 114 -9.54 4.48 -4.19
CA GLY A 114 -8.79 4.32 -2.95
C GLY A 114 -7.75 5.40 -2.72
N PHE A 115 -7.42 5.58 -1.43
CA PHE A 115 -6.39 6.51 -0.98
C PHE A 115 -5.45 5.86 0.03
N ARG A 116 -4.17 6.25 0.00
CA ARG A 116 -3.17 5.93 1.01
C ARG A 116 -2.45 7.20 1.44
N THR A 117 -2.31 7.41 2.77
CA THR A 117 -1.49 8.52 3.27
C THR A 117 0.00 8.23 3.08
N PRO A 118 0.81 9.24 2.71
CA PRO A 118 2.26 9.13 2.78
C PRO A 118 2.74 8.68 4.17
N HIS A 119 3.68 7.75 4.21
CA HIS A 119 4.36 7.27 5.42
C HIS A 119 3.44 6.70 6.51
N PHE A 120 3.30 5.39 6.55
CA PHE A 120 2.60 4.70 7.62
C PHE A 120 3.17 5.05 9.00
N GLY A 121 2.27 5.20 10.00
CA GLY A 121 2.64 5.55 11.37
C GLY A 121 2.65 7.04 11.68
N THR A 122 2.63 7.89 10.66
CA THR A 122 2.38 9.33 10.80
C THR A 122 0.88 9.63 10.74
N TYR A 123 0.36 10.74 10.64
CA TYR A 123 -1.05 11.11 10.39
C TYR A 123 -2.14 10.12 10.93
N GLN A 124 -1.95 9.60 12.17
CA GLN A 124 -2.77 8.54 12.78
C GLN A 124 -3.69 9.03 13.89
N LYS A 125 -3.68 10.32 14.22
CA LYS A 125 -4.52 10.85 15.29
C LYS A 125 -6.00 10.82 14.87
N PRO A 126 -6.94 10.55 15.79
CA PRO A 126 -8.37 10.44 15.45
C PRO A 126 -8.93 11.64 14.67
N TYR A 127 -8.52 12.87 15.00
CA TYR A 127 -8.98 14.05 14.29
C TYR A 127 -8.40 14.14 12.87
N GLN A 128 -7.15 13.69 12.65
CA GLN A 128 -6.50 13.64 11.34
C GLN A 128 -7.22 12.63 10.44
N LEU A 129 -7.44 11.42 10.94
CA LEU A 129 -8.17 10.39 10.20
C LEU A 129 -9.62 10.81 9.89
N LYS A 130 -10.30 11.45 10.85
CA LYS A 130 -11.64 12.01 10.61
C LYS A 130 -11.62 13.04 9.49
N TYR A 131 -10.64 13.92 9.48
CA TYR A 131 -10.47 14.93 8.44
C TYR A 131 -10.18 14.30 7.09
N LEU A 132 -9.22 13.37 7.04
CA LEU A 132 -8.90 12.57 5.86
C LEU A 132 -10.17 11.94 5.26
N TYR A 133 -10.90 11.17 6.04
CA TYR A 133 -12.11 10.48 5.54
C TYR A 133 -13.20 11.46 5.09
N SER A 134 -13.25 12.66 5.62
CA SER A 134 -14.19 13.70 5.14
C SER A 134 -13.80 14.20 3.74
N ILE A 135 -12.50 14.36 3.47
CA ILE A 135 -12.00 14.72 2.14
C ILE A 135 -12.29 13.60 1.15
N LEU A 136 -11.91 12.36 1.50
CA LEU A 136 -12.11 11.21 0.65
C LEU A 136 -13.59 11.02 0.29
N LYS A 137 -14.49 11.20 1.27
CA LYS A 137 -15.94 11.16 1.03
C LYS A 137 -16.39 12.24 0.05
N SER A 138 -15.86 13.45 0.15
CA SER A 138 -16.21 14.55 -0.77
C SER A 138 -15.75 14.32 -2.21
N LEU A 139 -14.76 13.46 -2.41
CA LEU A 139 -14.21 13.06 -3.69
C LEU A 139 -14.76 11.69 -4.17
N ASN A 140 -15.77 11.13 -3.48
CA ASN A 140 -16.41 9.85 -3.78
C ASN A 140 -15.47 8.62 -3.73
N TYR A 141 -14.47 8.64 -2.89
CA TYR A 141 -13.66 7.46 -2.62
C TYR A 141 -14.47 6.40 -1.88
N SER A 142 -14.16 5.14 -2.13
CA SER A 142 -14.76 3.98 -1.48
C SER A 142 -13.97 3.52 -0.27
N PHE A 143 -12.63 3.60 -0.36
CA PHE A 143 -11.76 3.07 0.68
C PHE A 143 -10.51 3.92 0.94
N SER A 144 -9.86 3.58 2.03
CA SER A 144 -8.52 4.02 2.41
C SER A 144 -7.71 2.83 2.93
N SER A 145 -6.41 2.81 2.68
CA SER A 145 -5.47 1.90 3.33
C SER A 145 -4.34 2.74 3.91
N SER A 146 -4.65 3.48 4.98
CA SER A 146 -3.78 4.51 5.56
C SER A 146 -3.40 4.23 7.01
N THR A 147 -3.99 3.22 7.66
CA THR A 147 -3.75 2.95 9.06
C THR A 147 -2.85 1.74 9.31
N THR A 148 -2.18 1.77 10.47
CA THR A 148 -1.23 0.75 10.89
C THR A 148 -1.92 -0.51 11.43
N PRO A 149 -1.19 -1.62 11.64
CA PRO A 149 -1.75 -2.87 12.17
C PRO A 149 -2.48 -2.71 13.52
N VAL A 150 -2.08 -1.74 14.33
CA VAL A 150 -2.74 -1.46 15.61
C VAL A 150 -4.24 -1.15 15.42
N SER A 151 -4.60 -0.50 14.31
CA SER A 151 -6.00 -0.22 14.01
C SER A 151 -6.81 -1.49 13.76
N SER A 152 -6.26 -2.48 13.05
CA SER A 152 -6.93 -3.75 12.81
C SER A 152 -7.05 -4.62 14.07
N MET A 153 -6.09 -4.52 14.99
CA MET A 153 -6.14 -5.25 16.26
C MET A 153 -7.35 -4.86 17.13
N TRP A 154 -7.78 -3.61 17.03
CA TRP A 154 -8.91 -3.09 17.82
C TRP A 154 -10.24 -3.13 17.07
N ASN A 155 -10.22 -2.99 15.74
CA ASN A 155 -11.43 -2.73 14.96
C ASN A 155 -11.69 -3.77 13.86
N GLY A 156 -10.80 -4.76 13.73
CA GLY A 156 -10.84 -5.74 12.64
C GLY A 156 -10.14 -5.28 11.35
N PRO A 157 -10.04 -6.16 10.36
CA PRO A 157 -9.27 -5.92 9.13
C PRO A 157 -9.97 -4.97 8.14
N ILE A 158 -11.27 -4.71 8.33
CA ILE A 158 -12.05 -3.72 7.58
C ILE A 158 -12.81 -2.87 8.59
N ILE A 159 -12.56 -1.57 8.55
CA ILE A 159 -13.16 -0.61 9.48
C ILE A 159 -14.13 0.28 8.72
N LYS A 160 -15.42 0.17 9.01
CA LYS A 160 -16.42 1.06 8.45
C LYS A 160 -16.42 2.39 9.20
N THR A 161 -15.88 3.42 8.59
CA THR A 161 -15.79 4.75 9.20
C THR A 161 -17.17 5.45 9.25
N PRO A 162 -17.36 6.42 10.15
CA PRO A 162 -18.60 7.20 10.19
C PRO A 162 -18.92 7.96 8.90
N SER A 163 -17.92 8.30 8.09
CA SER A 163 -18.11 8.94 6.78
C SER A 163 -18.51 7.95 5.68
N GLY A 164 -18.48 6.65 5.95
CA GLY A 164 -18.79 5.59 4.99
C GLY A 164 -17.59 5.12 4.17
N ILE A 165 -16.41 5.67 4.40
CA ILE A 165 -15.15 5.14 3.83
C ILE A 165 -14.82 3.83 4.53
N LEU A 166 -14.41 2.82 3.78
CA LEU A 166 -13.85 1.58 4.34
C LEU A 166 -12.35 1.75 4.53
N GLU A 167 -11.89 1.67 5.78
CA GLU A 167 -10.45 1.66 6.07
C GLU A 167 -9.96 0.22 6.14
N LEU A 168 -8.91 -0.08 5.38
CA LEU A 168 -8.24 -1.38 5.33
C LEU A 168 -6.80 -1.24 5.87
N PRO A 169 -6.60 -1.42 7.18
CA PRO A 169 -5.26 -1.32 7.77
C PRO A 169 -4.28 -2.32 7.15
N VAL A 170 -3.00 -1.94 7.07
CA VAL A 170 -1.96 -2.90 6.71
C VAL A 170 -1.76 -3.93 7.80
N SER A 171 -1.32 -5.13 7.41
CA SER A 171 -1.07 -6.23 8.35
C SER A 171 0.27 -6.08 9.05
N GLY A 172 0.32 -6.58 10.28
CA GLY A 172 1.55 -6.68 11.06
C GLY A 172 2.28 -8.01 10.87
N CYS A 173 3.43 -8.13 11.53
CA CYS A 173 4.17 -9.37 11.65
C CYS A 173 3.45 -10.35 12.59
N HIS A 174 3.68 -11.65 12.42
CA HIS A 174 3.09 -12.67 13.29
C HIS A 174 3.54 -12.51 14.75
N ASP A 175 4.83 -12.44 14.99
CA ASP A 175 5.40 -12.37 16.35
C ASP A 175 5.39 -10.95 16.93
N PHE A 176 5.24 -9.95 16.06
CA PHE A 176 5.25 -8.53 16.40
C PHE A 176 4.07 -7.81 15.73
N PRO A 177 2.82 -8.08 16.14
CA PRO A 177 1.64 -7.71 15.37
C PRO A 177 1.41 -6.19 15.21
N ALA A 178 2.04 -5.36 16.04
CA ALA A 178 2.01 -3.90 15.87
C ALA A 178 3.04 -3.37 14.84
N ARG A 179 3.99 -4.23 14.41
CA ARG A 179 5.01 -3.89 13.43
C ARG A 179 4.51 -4.23 12.03
N ILE A 180 4.59 -3.28 11.13
CA ILE A 180 4.23 -3.50 9.72
C ILE A 180 5.20 -4.50 9.09
N LEU A 181 4.68 -5.39 8.27
CA LEU A 181 5.46 -6.33 7.47
C LEU A 181 5.69 -5.72 6.08
N ASP A 182 6.73 -4.91 5.95
CA ASP A 182 7.05 -4.12 4.75
C ASP A 182 8.52 -4.24 4.33
N SER A 183 8.83 -3.88 3.10
CA SER A 183 10.21 -3.91 2.58
C SER A 183 11.09 -2.86 3.24
N TRP A 184 10.57 -1.66 3.50
CA TRP A 184 11.32 -0.59 4.16
C TRP A 184 11.84 -1.01 5.53
N GLY A 185 10.95 -1.48 6.40
CA GLY A 185 11.29 -1.80 7.79
C GLY A 185 12.29 -2.93 7.94
N PHE A 186 12.39 -3.83 6.95
CA PHE A 186 13.27 -4.99 7.00
C PHE A 186 14.55 -4.86 6.16
N ARG A 187 14.57 -4.00 5.13
CA ARG A 187 15.75 -3.84 4.26
C ARG A 187 16.45 -2.49 4.40
N PHE A 188 15.73 -1.40 4.47
CA PHE A 188 16.28 -0.05 4.24
C PHE A 188 16.22 0.88 5.45
N SER A 189 15.36 0.64 6.43
CA SER A 189 15.27 1.51 7.61
C SER A 189 16.61 1.61 8.33
N PRO A 190 17.15 2.82 8.57
CA PRO A 190 18.43 3.00 9.26
C PRO A 190 18.34 2.56 10.73
N THR A 191 17.13 2.48 11.27
CA THR A 191 16.89 2.05 12.67
C THR A 191 16.38 0.63 12.76
N ARG A 192 16.46 -0.14 11.68
CA ARG A 192 15.95 -1.52 11.66
C ARG A 192 16.66 -2.39 12.69
N ARG A 193 15.85 -3.21 13.37
CA ARG A 193 16.35 -4.24 14.31
C ARG A 193 16.18 -5.64 13.76
N PHE A 194 15.63 -5.77 12.55
CA PHE A 194 15.27 -6.99 11.87
C PHE A 194 16.03 -7.10 10.57
N THR A 195 16.21 -8.31 10.09
CA THR A 195 16.92 -8.64 8.87
C THR A 195 15.94 -9.05 7.76
N GLU A 196 16.44 -9.23 6.56
CA GLU A 196 15.68 -9.78 5.44
C GLU A 196 15.18 -11.21 5.72
N ASN A 197 15.98 -12.01 6.49
CA ASN A 197 15.56 -13.34 6.90
C ASN A 197 14.39 -13.31 7.89
N ASP A 198 14.38 -12.31 8.79
CA ASP A 198 13.24 -12.11 9.69
C ASP A 198 11.95 -11.79 8.92
N TYR A 199 12.04 -11.05 7.80
CA TYR A 199 10.89 -10.81 6.93
C TYR A 199 10.30 -12.12 6.41
N VAL A 200 11.14 -12.98 5.84
CA VAL A 200 10.73 -14.29 5.30
C VAL A 200 10.10 -15.15 6.39
N GLU A 201 10.74 -15.22 7.56
CA GLU A 201 10.20 -15.98 8.71
C GLU A 201 8.82 -15.46 9.15
N GLN A 202 8.68 -14.16 9.30
CA GLN A 202 7.41 -13.54 9.70
C GLN A 202 6.32 -13.76 8.64
N PHE A 203 6.67 -13.66 7.36
CA PHE A 203 5.75 -13.93 6.27
C PHE A 203 5.26 -15.39 6.28
N GLN A 204 6.18 -16.35 6.40
CA GLN A 204 5.84 -17.78 6.48
C GLN A 204 4.92 -18.09 7.66
N LYS A 205 5.19 -17.49 8.83
CA LYS A 205 4.32 -17.63 10.01
C LYS A 205 2.93 -17.05 9.76
N MET A 206 2.83 -15.90 9.08
CA MET A 206 1.54 -15.32 8.70
C MET A 206 0.77 -16.23 7.74
N ILE A 207 1.40 -16.80 6.72
CA ILE A 207 0.75 -17.77 5.82
C ILE A 207 0.21 -18.96 6.61
N THR A 208 1.04 -19.58 7.46
CA THR A 208 0.63 -20.72 8.30
C THR A 208 -0.55 -20.35 9.22
N PHE A 209 -0.52 -19.16 9.81
CA PHE A 209 -1.61 -18.66 10.64
C PHE A 209 -2.91 -18.53 9.84
N PHE A 210 -2.86 -17.89 8.65
CA PHE A 210 -4.05 -17.74 7.81
C PHE A 210 -4.58 -19.09 7.32
N GLU A 211 -3.74 -20.01 6.91
CA GLU A 211 -4.15 -21.35 6.43
C GLU A 211 -4.79 -22.17 7.55
N SER A 212 -4.28 -22.11 8.78
CA SER A 212 -4.78 -22.85 9.92
C SER A 212 -6.00 -22.21 10.59
N SER A 213 -6.23 -20.92 10.37
CA SER A 213 -7.29 -20.17 11.02
C SER A 213 -8.68 -20.60 10.54
N SER A 214 -9.64 -20.67 11.45
CA SER A 214 -11.05 -20.96 11.18
C SER A 214 -11.94 -19.71 11.05
N VAL A 215 -11.35 -18.55 10.78
CA VAL A 215 -12.07 -17.29 10.56
C VAL A 215 -11.70 -16.67 9.21
N THR A 216 -12.61 -15.90 8.63
CA THR A 216 -12.28 -15.05 7.47
C THR A 216 -11.22 -14.04 7.84
N GLY A 217 -10.22 -13.84 6.99
CA GLY A 217 -9.10 -12.94 7.26
C GLY A 217 -8.58 -12.25 6.02
N ILE A 218 -7.92 -11.12 6.22
CA ILE A 218 -7.29 -10.33 5.16
C ILE A 218 -5.82 -10.13 5.54
N PHE A 219 -4.94 -10.61 4.69
CA PHE A 219 -3.50 -10.37 4.77
C PHE A 219 -3.16 -9.25 3.78
N ASN A 220 -3.14 -8.01 4.28
CA ASN A 220 -2.90 -6.80 3.51
C ASN A 220 -1.49 -6.29 3.77
N ILE A 221 -0.59 -6.43 2.80
CA ILE A 221 0.79 -5.96 2.91
C ILE A 221 1.12 -4.95 1.81
N TYR A 222 2.18 -4.17 2.05
CA TYR A 222 2.75 -3.30 1.03
C TYR A 222 4.28 -3.43 0.97
N ALA A 223 4.83 -2.98 -0.14
CA ALA A 223 6.26 -2.84 -0.39
C ALA A 223 6.47 -1.69 -1.39
N ASP A 224 7.73 -1.36 -1.67
CA ASP A 224 8.07 -0.44 -2.76
C ASP A 224 8.72 -1.25 -3.89
N PRO A 225 8.38 -1.02 -5.18
CA PRO A 225 8.91 -1.80 -6.29
C PRO A 225 10.44 -1.81 -6.34
N SER A 226 11.07 -0.65 -6.16
CA SER A 226 12.52 -0.49 -6.18
C SER A 226 13.24 -1.19 -5.03
N GLN A 227 12.53 -1.42 -3.93
CA GLN A 227 13.07 -2.12 -2.77
C GLN A 227 13.01 -3.66 -2.91
N VAL A 228 12.19 -4.17 -3.82
CA VAL A 228 11.97 -5.62 -3.95
C VAL A 228 12.37 -6.21 -5.31
N TYR A 229 12.61 -5.39 -6.35
CA TYR A 229 12.82 -5.90 -7.73
C TYR A 229 13.99 -6.89 -7.84
N ASP A 230 15.04 -6.71 -7.06
CA ASP A 230 16.25 -7.55 -7.01
C ASP A 230 16.28 -8.49 -5.78
N TRP A 231 15.16 -8.57 -5.04
CA TRP A 231 15.10 -9.34 -3.79
C TRP A 231 14.32 -10.65 -3.99
N GLU A 232 15.03 -11.73 -4.34
CA GLU A 232 14.44 -13.04 -4.63
C GLU A 232 13.60 -13.59 -3.46
N PRO A 233 14.03 -13.47 -2.16
CA PRO A 233 13.23 -13.95 -1.04
C PRO A 233 11.84 -13.30 -0.94
N PHE A 234 11.64 -12.06 -1.42
CA PHE A 234 10.32 -11.46 -1.51
C PHE A 234 9.42 -12.25 -2.48
N PHE A 235 9.92 -12.61 -3.65
CA PHE A 235 9.13 -13.36 -4.64
C PHE A 235 8.89 -14.81 -4.21
N GLU A 236 9.81 -15.41 -3.45
CA GLU A 236 9.58 -16.69 -2.79
C GLU A 236 8.41 -16.59 -1.80
N CYS A 237 8.36 -15.54 -0.98
CA CYS A 237 7.21 -15.24 -0.11
C CYS A 237 5.90 -15.09 -0.91
N MET A 238 5.93 -14.36 -2.02
CA MET A 238 4.74 -14.20 -2.87
C MET A 238 4.24 -15.54 -3.41
N SER A 239 5.13 -16.48 -3.75
CA SER A 239 4.74 -17.82 -4.20
C SER A 239 3.98 -18.64 -3.16
N MET A 240 4.11 -18.31 -1.87
CA MET A 240 3.42 -19.01 -0.77
C MET A 240 1.95 -18.58 -0.63
N THR A 241 1.52 -17.51 -1.29
CA THR A 241 0.14 -16.98 -1.17
C THR A 241 -0.88 -17.73 -2.02
N THR A 242 -0.49 -18.78 -2.72
CA THR A 242 -1.33 -19.51 -3.71
C THR A 242 -2.60 -20.13 -3.11
N ASN A 243 -2.61 -20.43 -1.82
CA ASN A 243 -3.78 -20.93 -1.09
C ASN A 243 -4.69 -19.82 -0.55
N LEU A 244 -4.31 -18.55 -0.71
CA LEU A 244 -5.11 -17.40 -0.36
C LEU A 244 -5.82 -16.86 -1.62
N LYS A 245 -6.94 -16.18 -1.43
CA LYS A 245 -7.61 -15.46 -2.52
C LYS A 245 -6.85 -14.16 -2.80
N ASN A 246 -5.99 -14.17 -3.81
CA ASN A 246 -5.35 -12.93 -4.28
C ASN A 246 -6.41 -11.99 -4.84
N THR A 247 -6.47 -10.76 -4.36
CA THR A 247 -7.50 -9.78 -4.71
C THR A 247 -6.95 -8.36 -4.65
N SER A 248 -7.57 -7.45 -5.40
CA SER A 248 -7.37 -6.00 -5.24
C SER A 248 -8.24 -5.47 -4.08
N PHE A 249 -8.06 -4.21 -3.70
CA PHE A 249 -8.94 -3.58 -2.71
C PHE A 249 -10.37 -3.43 -3.25
N ASP A 250 -10.53 -2.99 -4.49
CA ASP A 250 -11.86 -2.76 -5.10
C ASP A 250 -12.63 -4.08 -5.25
N ASP A 251 -11.98 -5.14 -5.73
CA ASP A 251 -12.59 -6.45 -5.85
C ASP A 251 -13.02 -7.01 -4.48
N LEU A 252 -12.18 -6.86 -3.46
CA LEU A 252 -12.54 -7.27 -2.11
C LEU A 252 -13.77 -6.51 -1.63
N ILE A 253 -13.76 -5.17 -1.73
CA ILE A 253 -14.86 -4.31 -1.24
C ILE A 253 -16.16 -4.60 -1.97
N THR A 254 -16.10 -4.90 -3.26
CA THR A 254 -17.29 -5.25 -4.07
C THR A 254 -17.86 -6.62 -3.71
N SER A 255 -17.02 -7.51 -3.13
CA SER A 255 -17.39 -8.88 -2.78
C SER A 255 -18.03 -9.02 -1.39
N ILE A 256 -17.98 -7.99 -0.55
CA ILE A 256 -18.47 -7.97 0.84
C ILE A 256 -19.65 -7.01 1.02
#